data_a40f6432ea169650366483823df30469
#
_entry.id   a40f6432ea169650366483823df30469
#
_cell.length_a   1.000
_cell.length_b   1.000
_cell.length_c   1.000
_cell.angle_alpha   90.00
_cell.angle_beta   90.00
_cell.angle_gamma   90.00
#
_symmetry.space_group_name_H-M   'P 1'
#
loop_
_entity.id
_entity.type
_entity.pdbx_description
1 polymer ?
#
loop_
_entity_poly.entity_id
_entity_poly.type
_entity_poly.pdbx_seq_one_letter_code
_entity_poly.pdbx_strand_id
1 'polypeptide(L)'
;MSDVLHLQGTVVVDDRTELPECWVTDGRLSLTLPAGAETARTLTGWVLPGLVDVHCHIGLGPDGEVDYEEALLQAKADLDAGTLLVRDAGSPMDNRWVQERTDLPVLIRAGHHLARPKRYLRHYGLELDDVAQLPEAVAEQARFGDGWVKIVADWIDRSDGADSDLRPLWPADVLADAVAAAHENGARVTAHTFAHETIDPLLDAGVDGIEHGTGMDADHIAEAARRGIPVTPTLLQVGYFASFATQAGARYPRYAARMSRMHARRYEQVRAFHDAGVPLLMGSDAGGTIAHGSLPAELAEVVRAGVPARDVVAAASWRARAFLGAPGIADGASADVVMYDADPRDDVAVLTQPSAVVLRGRLV
;
A
#
# COMPACT_ATOMS: atom_id res chain seq x y z
N MET A 1 4.68 33.01 19.07
CA MET A 1 4.14 33.29 17.71
C MET A 1 4.22 31.97 16.99
N SER A 2 3.10 31.48 16.43
CA SER A 2 3.11 30.29 15.62
C SER A 2 3.95 30.54 14.37
N ASP A 3 4.90 29.66 14.08
CA ASP A 3 5.69 29.75 12.85
C ASP A 3 4.76 29.48 11.67
N VAL A 4 4.50 30.49 10.85
CA VAL A 4 3.73 30.35 9.61
C VAL A 4 4.68 29.87 8.52
N LEU A 5 4.30 28.80 7.79
CA LEU A 5 4.98 28.40 6.57
C LEU A 5 4.15 28.89 5.37
N HIS A 6 4.83 29.44 4.39
CA HIS A 6 4.26 29.80 3.09
C HIS A 6 4.80 28.82 2.05
N LEU A 7 3.93 28.02 1.45
CA LEU A 7 4.24 27.05 0.41
C LEU A 7 3.86 27.65 -0.94
N GLN A 8 4.83 28.10 -1.70
CA GLN A 8 4.65 28.85 -2.96
C GLN A 8 5.12 28.04 -4.16
N GLY A 9 4.42 28.13 -5.27
CA GLY A 9 4.75 27.47 -6.53
C GLY A 9 3.51 26.81 -7.11
N THR A 10 3.55 25.51 -7.37
CA THR A 10 2.36 24.77 -7.81
C THR A 10 1.91 23.82 -6.71
N VAL A 11 0.76 24.10 -6.13
CA VAL A 11 0.11 23.25 -5.11
C VAL A 11 -0.91 22.37 -5.82
N VAL A 12 -0.60 21.07 -5.95
CA VAL A 12 -1.46 20.09 -6.62
C VAL A 12 -2.47 19.54 -5.61
N VAL A 13 -3.73 19.94 -5.75
CA VAL A 13 -4.80 19.51 -4.84
C VAL A 13 -5.36 18.15 -5.24
N ASP A 14 -5.67 18.02 -6.54
CA ASP A 14 -6.23 16.82 -7.14
C ASP A 14 -5.93 16.77 -8.66
N ASP A 15 -6.60 15.85 -9.39
CA ASP A 15 -6.42 15.67 -10.84
C ASP A 15 -6.73 16.91 -11.70
N ARG A 16 -7.43 17.93 -11.15
CA ARG A 16 -7.99 19.07 -11.89
C ARG A 16 -7.67 20.42 -11.26
N THR A 17 -7.26 20.41 -10.00
CA THR A 17 -7.15 21.61 -9.18
C THR A 17 -5.71 21.86 -8.79
N GLU A 18 -5.19 23.02 -9.17
CA GLU A 18 -3.90 23.54 -8.74
C GLU A 18 -4.08 24.94 -8.17
N LEU A 19 -3.28 25.27 -7.16
CA LEU A 19 -3.24 26.59 -6.55
C LEU A 19 -1.81 27.15 -6.65
N PRO A 20 -1.63 28.48 -6.70
CA PRO A 20 -0.29 29.08 -6.75
C PRO A 20 0.45 29.02 -5.40
N GLU A 21 -0.30 28.85 -4.32
CA GLU A 21 0.24 28.86 -2.96
C GLU A 21 -0.76 28.31 -1.94
N CYS A 22 -0.25 27.92 -0.78
CA CYS A 22 -1.01 27.70 0.44
C CYS A 22 -0.12 28.01 1.66
N TRP A 23 -0.74 28.07 2.84
CA TRP A 23 -0.03 28.35 4.10
C TRP A 23 -0.24 27.24 5.10
N VAL A 24 0.67 27.16 6.06
CA VAL A 24 0.54 26.29 7.23
C VAL A 24 0.55 27.16 8.47
N THR A 25 -0.49 27.01 9.29
CA THR A 25 -0.64 27.71 10.56
C THR A 25 -1.16 26.73 11.61
N ASP A 26 -0.51 26.66 12.77
CA ASP A 26 -0.90 25.76 13.86
C ASP A 26 -1.07 24.28 13.44
N GLY A 27 -0.21 23.82 12.53
CA GLY A 27 -0.22 22.44 12.04
C GLY A 27 -1.28 22.14 10.96
N ARG A 28 -2.01 23.16 10.49
CA ARG A 28 -3.09 23.03 9.51
C ARG A 28 -2.83 23.84 8.26
N LEU A 29 -3.36 23.35 7.14
CA LEU A 29 -3.36 24.08 5.88
C LEU A 29 -4.36 25.24 5.91
N SER A 30 -3.97 26.38 5.32
CA SER A 30 -4.85 27.47 4.95
C SER A 30 -4.70 27.75 3.47
N LEU A 31 -5.83 27.78 2.74
CA LEU A 31 -5.85 28.11 1.31
C LEU A 31 -6.08 29.61 1.07
N THR A 32 -6.18 30.38 2.15
CA THR A 32 -6.28 31.83 2.13
C THR A 32 -5.19 32.46 3.01
N LEU A 33 -4.80 33.69 2.70
CA LEU A 33 -3.76 34.39 3.45
C LEU A 33 -4.10 34.49 4.94
N PRO A 34 -3.35 33.83 5.85
CA PRO A 34 -3.63 33.88 7.28
C PRO A 34 -3.06 35.15 7.93
N ALA A 35 -3.53 35.46 9.14
CA ALA A 35 -2.90 36.49 9.96
C ALA A 35 -1.47 36.09 10.32
N GLY A 36 -0.52 37.00 10.28
CA GLY A 36 0.90 36.72 10.56
C GLY A 36 1.70 36.18 9.36
N ALA A 37 1.09 36.14 8.18
CA ALA A 37 1.77 35.68 6.96
C ALA A 37 2.98 36.55 6.57
N GLU A 38 3.07 37.79 7.02
CA GLU A 38 4.20 38.67 6.80
C GLU A 38 5.51 38.20 7.44
N THR A 39 5.45 37.29 8.38
CA THR A 39 6.61 36.68 9.05
C THR A 39 6.82 35.21 8.61
N ALA A 40 6.09 34.76 7.61
CA ALA A 40 6.14 33.38 7.14
C ALA A 40 7.50 33.00 6.56
N ARG A 41 7.97 31.80 6.86
CA ARG A 41 9.07 31.17 6.13
C ARG A 41 8.51 30.63 4.81
N THR A 42 9.05 31.09 3.69
CA THR A 42 8.63 30.63 2.35
C THR A 42 9.46 29.44 1.90
N LEU A 43 8.78 28.41 1.41
CA LEU A 43 9.34 27.27 0.66
C LEU A 43 8.75 27.32 -0.75
N THR A 44 9.57 27.13 -1.77
CA THR A 44 9.15 27.22 -3.18
C THR A 44 9.34 25.89 -3.88
N GLY A 45 8.35 25.45 -4.65
CA GLY A 45 8.42 24.20 -5.41
C GLY A 45 7.04 23.64 -5.78
N TRP A 46 7.01 22.36 -6.08
CA TRP A 46 5.79 21.61 -6.33
C TRP A 46 5.32 20.97 -5.02
N VAL A 47 4.12 21.31 -4.60
CA VAL A 47 3.54 20.87 -3.32
C VAL A 47 2.46 19.82 -3.61
N LEU A 48 2.60 18.64 -3.04
CA LEU A 48 1.63 17.55 -3.14
C LEU A 48 1.12 17.13 -1.75
N PRO A 49 -0.09 16.59 -1.64
CA PRO A 49 -0.43 15.80 -0.45
C PRO A 49 0.63 14.74 -0.23
N GLY A 50 1.08 14.55 1.00
CA GLY A 50 2.10 13.54 1.30
C GLY A 50 1.76 12.19 0.70
N LEU A 51 2.77 11.48 0.22
CA LEU A 51 2.60 10.17 -0.42
C LEU A 51 1.92 9.16 0.52
N VAL A 52 1.30 8.18 -0.07
CA VAL A 52 0.57 7.10 0.61
C VAL A 52 1.14 5.77 0.16
N ASP A 53 1.63 4.97 1.10
CA ASP A 53 1.94 3.56 0.88
C ASP A 53 0.77 2.72 1.42
N VAL A 54 0.03 2.06 0.51
CA VAL A 54 -1.13 1.26 0.91
C VAL A 54 -0.79 -0.21 1.19
N HIS A 55 0.48 -0.59 1.05
CA HIS A 55 0.94 -1.94 1.30
C HIS A 55 2.39 -1.93 1.78
N CYS A 56 2.57 -1.82 3.07
CA CYS A 56 3.84 -2.08 3.72
C CYS A 56 3.60 -2.68 5.12
N HIS A 57 4.65 -3.02 5.84
CA HIS A 57 4.60 -3.82 7.06
C HIS A 57 5.57 -3.27 8.10
N ILE A 58 5.20 -2.17 8.79
CA ILE A 58 6.02 -1.61 9.87
C ILE A 58 6.09 -2.60 11.04
N GLY A 59 7.28 -3.02 11.41
CA GLY A 59 7.50 -4.04 12.43
C GLY A 59 7.80 -5.43 11.88
N LEU A 60 7.92 -5.57 10.55
CA LEU A 60 8.29 -6.81 9.88
C LEU A 60 9.71 -6.74 9.33
N GLY A 61 10.51 -7.77 9.62
CA GLY A 61 11.83 -8.00 9.05
C GLY A 61 11.94 -9.38 8.37
N PRO A 62 13.12 -9.75 7.87
CA PRO A 62 13.32 -11.01 7.13
C PRO A 62 12.97 -12.29 7.90
N ASP A 63 13.06 -12.24 9.23
CA ASP A 63 12.84 -13.39 10.12
C ASP A 63 11.52 -13.29 10.92
N GLY A 64 10.66 -12.31 10.62
CA GLY A 64 9.41 -12.04 11.31
C GLY A 64 9.40 -10.70 12.04
N GLU A 65 8.85 -10.65 13.24
CA GLU A 65 8.78 -9.44 14.07
C GLU A 65 10.18 -8.88 14.36
N VAL A 66 10.33 -7.57 14.17
CA VAL A 66 11.54 -6.84 14.58
C VAL A 66 11.34 -6.14 15.93
N ASP A 67 12.40 -5.65 16.54
CA ASP A 67 12.26 -4.85 17.75
C ASP A 67 11.74 -3.43 17.48
N TYR A 68 11.43 -2.71 18.57
CA TYR A 68 10.90 -1.36 18.48
C TYR A 68 11.85 -0.38 17.78
N GLU A 69 13.17 -0.51 17.99
CA GLU A 69 14.16 0.42 17.42
C GLU A 69 14.22 0.25 15.89
N GLU A 70 14.22 -0.99 15.41
CA GLU A 70 14.18 -1.26 13.98
C GLU A 70 12.84 -0.82 13.36
N ALA A 71 11.71 -1.11 13.99
CA ALA A 71 10.39 -0.66 13.52
C ALA A 71 10.28 0.88 13.48
N LEU A 72 10.92 1.58 14.41
CA LEU A 72 11.01 3.04 14.41
C LEU A 72 11.84 3.55 13.21
N LEU A 73 12.95 2.87 12.90
CA LEU A 73 13.77 3.21 11.72
C LEU A 73 13.00 2.96 10.42
N GLN A 74 12.21 1.89 10.34
CA GLN A 74 11.35 1.59 9.22
C GLN A 74 10.34 2.73 8.97
N ALA A 75 9.59 3.14 10.01
CA ALA A 75 8.63 4.23 9.90
C ALA A 75 9.27 5.59 9.54
N LYS A 76 10.50 5.84 10.01
CA LYS A 76 11.26 7.04 9.64
C LYS A 76 11.73 7.00 8.19
N ALA A 77 12.17 5.85 7.69
CA ALA A 77 12.58 5.70 6.30
C ALA A 77 11.41 6.00 5.34
N ASP A 78 10.19 5.59 5.68
CA ASP A 78 8.99 5.93 4.92
C ASP A 78 8.74 7.45 4.97
N LEU A 79 8.82 8.07 6.15
CA LEU A 79 8.68 9.51 6.33
C LEU A 79 9.70 10.30 5.49
N ASP A 80 10.96 9.92 5.54
CA ASP A 80 12.06 10.59 4.84
C ASP A 80 11.88 10.50 3.31
N ALA A 81 11.24 9.43 2.82
CA ALA A 81 10.85 9.27 1.43
C ALA A 81 9.57 10.03 1.03
N GLY A 82 9.00 10.83 1.94
CA GLY A 82 7.78 11.61 1.69
C GLY A 82 6.47 10.84 1.85
N THR A 83 6.51 9.60 2.36
CA THR A 83 5.31 8.83 2.70
C THR A 83 4.77 9.29 4.06
N LEU A 84 3.63 9.99 4.03
CA LEU A 84 3.04 10.58 5.24
C LEU A 84 1.77 9.88 5.72
N LEU A 85 1.28 8.92 4.95
CA LEU A 85 0.19 8.03 5.29
C LEU A 85 0.53 6.61 4.86
N VAL A 86 0.39 5.68 5.77
CA VAL A 86 0.62 4.25 5.54
C VAL A 86 -0.65 3.49 5.87
N ARG A 87 -1.11 2.62 4.95
CA ARG A 87 -1.98 1.51 5.31
C ARG A 87 -1.09 0.28 5.48
N ASP A 88 -0.84 -0.09 6.72
CA ASP A 88 -0.12 -1.31 7.04
C ASP A 88 -0.98 -2.53 6.65
N ALA A 89 -0.44 -3.37 5.78
CA ALA A 89 -1.12 -4.55 5.26
C ALA A 89 -0.95 -5.78 6.17
N GLY A 90 -0.83 -5.55 7.45
CA GLY A 90 -0.64 -6.54 8.50
C GLY A 90 0.81 -6.60 8.97
N SER A 91 1.00 -6.62 10.27
CA SER A 91 2.30 -6.73 10.91
C SER A 91 2.29 -7.84 11.98
N PRO A 92 3.40 -8.56 12.19
CA PRO A 92 3.52 -9.45 13.34
C PRO A 92 3.58 -8.68 14.68
N MET A 93 4.02 -7.42 14.65
CA MET A 93 4.10 -6.52 15.80
C MET A 93 2.78 -5.77 16.02
N ASP A 94 2.38 -5.51 17.27
CA ASP A 94 1.40 -4.46 17.56
C ASP A 94 2.06 -3.09 17.37
N ASN A 95 1.91 -2.54 16.20
CA ASN A 95 2.52 -1.26 15.80
C ASN A 95 1.63 -0.03 16.10
N ARG A 96 0.64 -0.16 17.01
CA ARG A 96 -0.25 0.95 17.46
C ARG A 96 0.53 2.13 18.01
N TRP A 97 1.69 1.91 18.61
CA TRP A 97 2.57 2.95 19.13
C TRP A 97 2.97 4.00 18.07
N VAL A 98 2.98 3.64 16.78
CA VAL A 98 3.24 4.61 15.69
C VAL A 98 2.18 5.70 15.67
N GLN A 99 0.92 5.36 15.97
CA GLN A 99 -0.21 6.32 15.97
C GLN A 99 -0.11 7.32 17.13
N GLU A 100 0.58 6.95 18.22
CA GLU A 100 0.81 7.82 19.37
C GLU A 100 1.91 8.87 19.13
N ARG A 101 2.65 8.71 18.03
CA ARG A 101 3.76 9.57 17.63
C ARG A 101 3.32 10.66 16.67
N THR A 102 3.79 11.88 16.93
CA THR A 102 3.51 13.04 16.06
C THR A 102 4.62 13.31 15.03
N ASP A 103 5.72 12.61 15.14
CA ASP A 103 6.91 12.69 14.29
C ASP A 103 7.07 11.50 13.34
N LEU A 104 6.01 10.70 13.17
CA LEU A 104 5.93 9.56 12.26
C LEU A 104 4.73 9.68 11.32
N PRO A 105 4.70 8.97 10.18
CA PRO A 105 3.55 8.93 9.27
C PRO A 105 2.26 8.58 10.00
N VAL A 106 1.14 9.00 9.45
CA VAL A 106 -0.17 8.50 9.89
C VAL A 106 -0.26 7.02 9.52
N LEU A 107 -0.69 6.18 10.47
CA LEU A 107 -0.80 4.74 10.27
C LEU A 107 -2.27 4.31 10.32
N ILE A 108 -2.69 3.51 9.34
CA ILE A 108 -3.95 2.75 9.33
C ILE A 108 -3.57 1.28 9.33
N ARG A 109 -3.99 0.52 10.35
CA ARG A 109 -3.55 -0.87 10.56
C ARG A 109 -4.60 -1.86 10.08
N ALA A 110 -4.15 -2.91 9.38
CA ALA A 110 -4.97 -4.09 9.11
C ALA A 110 -4.87 -5.16 10.23
N GLY A 111 -4.15 -4.87 11.30
CA GLY A 111 -3.87 -5.84 12.35
C GLY A 111 -2.83 -6.89 11.93
N HIS A 112 -3.01 -8.13 12.37
CA HIS A 112 -2.19 -9.24 11.92
C HIS A 112 -2.79 -9.86 10.66
N HIS A 113 -1.97 -10.20 9.66
CA HIS A 113 -2.48 -10.93 8.51
C HIS A 113 -2.75 -12.40 8.85
N LEU A 114 -3.80 -12.94 8.23
CA LEU A 114 -4.31 -14.27 8.51
C LEU A 114 -3.86 -15.27 7.45
N ALA A 115 -3.28 -16.38 7.87
CA ALA A 115 -2.76 -17.42 6.99
C ALA A 115 -3.02 -18.82 7.54
N ARG A 116 -2.70 -19.86 6.74
CA ARG A 116 -2.70 -21.25 7.18
C ARG A 116 -1.30 -21.64 7.66
N PRO A 117 -1.18 -22.61 8.61
CA PRO A 117 0.11 -23.10 9.08
C PRO A 117 1.00 -23.57 7.93
N LYS A 118 2.24 -23.07 7.91
CA LYS A 118 3.22 -23.35 6.86
C LYS A 118 2.82 -22.95 5.43
N ARG A 119 1.78 -22.14 5.29
CA ARG A 119 1.26 -21.63 4.03
C ARG A 119 1.41 -20.11 3.93
N TYR A 120 2.43 -19.58 4.52
CA TYR A 120 2.95 -18.21 4.37
C TYR A 120 4.39 -18.16 4.90
N LEU A 121 4.95 -16.97 4.96
CA LEU A 121 6.25 -16.74 5.58
C LEU A 121 6.15 -17.00 7.09
N ARG A 122 7.18 -17.63 7.65
CA ARG A 122 7.18 -17.99 9.08
C ARG A 122 7.22 -16.74 9.96
N HIS A 123 6.45 -16.74 11.04
CA HIS A 123 6.42 -15.66 12.03
C HIS A 123 5.90 -14.31 11.49
N TYR A 124 5.17 -14.32 10.34
CA TYR A 124 4.62 -13.09 9.76
C TYR A 124 3.17 -12.83 10.15
N GLY A 125 2.38 -13.85 10.34
CA GLY A 125 0.95 -13.70 10.59
C GLY A 125 0.40 -14.71 11.59
N LEU A 126 -0.89 -14.57 11.88
CA LEU A 126 -1.64 -15.54 12.66
C LEU A 126 -1.95 -16.77 11.80
N GLU A 127 -1.49 -17.93 12.25
CA GLU A 127 -1.74 -19.20 11.59
C GLU A 127 -2.99 -19.87 12.16
N LEU A 128 -3.98 -20.14 11.30
CA LEU A 128 -5.25 -20.80 11.65
C LEU A 128 -5.20 -22.26 11.23
N ASP A 129 -5.24 -23.19 12.21
CA ASP A 129 -5.19 -24.63 11.96
C ASP A 129 -6.46 -25.16 11.28
N ASP A 130 -7.62 -24.62 11.60
CA ASP A 130 -8.90 -24.95 11.00
C ASP A 130 -9.38 -23.81 10.10
N VAL A 131 -9.78 -24.13 8.86
CA VAL A 131 -10.33 -23.14 7.92
C VAL A 131 -11.60 -22.47 8.48
N ALA A 132 -12.40 -23.18 9.25
CA ALA A 132 -13.63 -22.66 9.85
C ALA A 132 -13.40 -21.55 10.88
N GLN A 133 -12.16 -21.35 11.34
CA GLN A 133 -11.80 -20.24 12.26
C GLN A 133 -11.67 -18.89 11.54
N LEU A 134 -11.59 -18.87 10.20
CA LEU A 134 -11.30 -17.63 9.47
C LEU A 134 -12.31 -16.51 9.73
N PRO A 135 -13.64 -16.72 9.70
CA PRO A 135 -14.60 -15.64 9.95
C PRO A 135 -14.46 -15.01 11.34
N GLU A 136 -14.24 -15.81 12.38
CA GLU A 136 -14.03 -15.32 13.74
C GLU A 136 -12.72 -14.54 13.86
N ALA A 137 -11.63 -15.08 13.32
CA ALA A 137 -10.33 -14.41 13.32
C ALA A 137 -10.37 -13.08 12.54
N VAL A 138 -11.10 -13.02 11.42
CA VAL A 138 -11.33 -11.78 10.66
C VAL A 138 -12.11 -10.77 11.50
N ALA A 139 -13.17 -11.18 12.19
CA ALA A 139 -13.91 -10.31 13.08
C ALA A 139 -13.04 -9.78 14.25
N GLU A 140 -12.13 -10.58 14.77
CA GLU A 140 -11.16 -10.16 15.79
C GLU A 140 -10.19 -9.12 15.23
N GLN A 141 -9.61 -9.36 14.03
CA GLN A 141 -8.71 -8.41 13.41
C GLN A 141 -9.41 -7.12 12.98
N ALA A 142 -10.68 -7.17 12.57
CA ALA A 142 -11.50 -5.99 12.30
C ALA A 142 -11.64 -5.07 13.54
N ARG A 143 -11.76 -5.66 14.73
CA ARG A 143 -11.81 -4.92 15.99
C ARG A 143 -10.44 -4.48 16.51
N PHE A 144 -9.38 -5.21 16.15
CA PHE A 144 -8.01 -4.90 16.56
C PHE A 144 -7.35 -3.83 15.69
N GLY A 145 -7.63 -3.84 14.38
CA GLY A 145 -7.11 -2.91 13.39
C GLY A 145 -7.91 -1.60 13.32
N ASP A 146 -7.69 -0.86 12.24
CA ASP A 146 -8.27 0.48 12.02
C ASP A 146 -9.18 0.47 10.79
N GLY A 147 -10.10 -0.50 10.72
CA GLY A 147 -11.08 -0.63 9.66
C GLY A 147 -10.57 -1.37 8.41
N TRP A 148 -9.50 -2.15 8.55
CA TRP A 148 -8.98 -3.06 7.54
C TRP A 148 -8.60 -4.41 8.13
N VAL A 149 -8.71 -5.46 7.31
CA VAL A 149 -8.20 -6.81 7.60
C VAL A 149 -7.42 -7.33 6.41
N LYS A 150 -6.30 -8.01 6.66
CA LYS A 150 -5.46 -8.65 5.64
C LYS A 150 -5.60 -10.16 5.70
N ILE A 151 -5.93 -10.77 4.58
CA ILE A 151 -5.99 -12.21 4.39
C ILE A 151 -4.90 -12.65 3.39
N VAL A 152 -4.18 -13.73 3.70
CA VAL A 152 -3.37 -14.45 2.72
C VAL A 152 -4.28 -15.46 2.03
N ALA A 153 -4.61 -15.23 0.76
CA ALA A 153 -5.61 -16.03 0.06
C ALA A 153 -5.03 -17.26 -0.65
N ASP A 154 -3.76 -17.21 -1.03
CA ASP A 154 -3.05 -18.36 -1.63
C ASP A 154 -1.57 -18.41 -1.22
N TRP A 155 -0.99 -19.57 -1.36
CA TRP A 155 0.44 -19.79 -1.17
C TRP A 155 0.87 -21.10 -1.85
N ILE A 156 2.19 -21.31 -1.96
CA ILE A 156 2.71 -22.58 -2.46
C ILE A 156 2.33 -23.76 -1.53
N ASP A 157 1.67 -24.75 -2.08
CA ASP A 157 1.51 -26.07 -1.44
C ASP A 157 2.67 -26.97 -1.82
N ARG A 158 3.48 -27.33 -0.82
CA ARG A 158 4.69 -28.15 -1.00
C ARG A 158 4.45 -29.64 -0.79
N SER A 159 3.19 -30.09 -0.62
CA SER A 159 2.85 -31.49 -0.34
C SER A 159 2.95 -32.41 -1.56
N ASP A 160 2.83 -31.85 -2.77
CA ASP A 160 2.71 -32.60 -4.02
C ASP A 160 4.05 -32.81 -4.76
N GLY A 161 5.19 -32.64 -4.06
CA GLY A 161 6.52 -32.81 -4.65
C GLY A 161 6.73 -31.97 -5.91
N ALA A 162 7.00 -32.59 -7.05
CA ALA A 162 7.22 -31.88 -8.32
C ALA A 162 5.97 -31.16 -8.85
N ASP A 163 4.78 -31.60 -8.46
CA ASP A 163 3.49 -30.98 -8.83
C ASP A 163 3.06 -29.87 -7.89
N SER A 164 3.87 -29.55 -6.87
CA SER A 164 3.64 -28.44 -5.95
C SER A 164 3.50 -27.11 -6.70
N ASP A 165 2.47 -26.33 -6.36
CA ASP A 165 2.16 -25.07 -6.99
C ASP A 165 1.43 -24.15 -6.02
N LEU A 166 1.11 -22.91 -6.44
CA LEU A 166 0.20 -22.02 -5.72
C LEU A 166 -1.19 -22.66 -5.62
N ARG A 167 -1.80 -22.57 -4.45
CA ARG A 167 -3.16 -23.05 -4.21
C ARG A 167 -3.92 -22.11 -3.29
N PRO A 168 -5.25 -21.97 -3.47
CA PRO A 168 -6.12 -21.28 -2.52
C PRO A 168 -5.97 -21.89 -1.11
N LEU A 169 -5.98 -21.05 -0.09
CA LEU A 169 -5.88 -21.48 1.32
C LEU A 169 -7.25 -21.70 1.96
N TRP A 170 -8.28 -21.10 1.43
CA TRP A 170 -9.61 -21.06 2.02
C TRP A 170 -10.67 -21.56 1.06
N PRO A 171 -11.64 -22.39 1.52
CA PRO A 171 -12.86 -22.68 0.76
C PRO A 171 -13.63 -21.38 0.44
N ALA A 172 -14.30 -21.35 -0.70
CA ALA A 172 -14.99 -20.15 -1.17
C ALA A 172 -16.12 -19.67 -0.23
N ASP A 173 -16.86 -20.61 0.36
CA ASP A 173 -17.91 -20.31 1.35
C ASP A 173 -17.34 -19.72 2.63
N VAL A 174 -16.24 -20.27 3.15
CA VAL A 174 -15.54 -19.75 4.34
C VAL A 174 -14.97 -18.36 4.07
N LEU A 175 -14.44 -18.11 2.86
CA LEU A 175 -13.92 -16.81 2.46
C LEU A 175 -15.05 -15.77 2.38
N ALA A 176 -16.21 -16.15 1.84
CA ALA A 176 -17.40 -15.28 1.79
C ALA A 176 -17.88 -14.91 3.20
N ASP A 177 -17.98 -15.89 4.12
CA ASP A 177 -18.34 -15.66 5.52
C ASP A 177 -17.32 -14.75 6.23
N ALA A 178 -16.03 -14.91 5.92
CA ALA A 178 -14.98 -14.08 6.49
C ALA A 178 -15.05 -12.61 6.03
N VAL A 179 -15.29 -12.37 4.74
CA VAL A 179 -15.47 -11.01 4.22
C VAL A 179 -16.74 -10.38 4.81
N ALA A 180 -17.84 -11.13 4.90
CA ALA A 180 -19.06 -10.67 5.57
C ALA A 180 -18.80 -10.29 7.03
N ALA A 181 -18.05 -11.11 7.78
CA ALA A 181 -17.69 -10.83 9.17
C ALA A 181 -16.85 -9.55 9.32
N ALA A 182 -15.94 -9.26 8.38
CA ALA A 182 -15.23 -7.97 8.37
C ALA A 182 -16.19 -6.79 8.16
N HIS A 183 -17.06 -6.88 7.17
CA HIS A 183 -18.03 -5.82 6.84
C HIS A 183 -19.02 -5.58 7.99
N GLU A 184 -19.50 -6.62 8.66
CA GLU A 184 -20.35 -6.52 9.85
C GLU A 184 -19.66 -5.81 11.03
N ASN A 185 -18.33 -5.90 11.10
CA ASN A 185 -17.51 -5.18 12.09
C ASN A 185 -16.98 -3.83 11.58
N GLY A 186 -17.48 -3.32 10.45
CA GLY A 186 -17.12 -2.02 9.89
C GLY A 186 -15.73 -1.96 9.26
N ALA A 187 -15.12 -3.11 8.95
CA ALA A 187 -13.82 -3.20 8.32
C ALA A 187 -13.93 -3.65 6.85
N ARG A 188 -12.94 -3.26 6.06
CA ARG A 188 -12.70 -3.70 4.67
C ARG A 188 -11.68 -4.82 4.64
N VAL A 189 -11.72 -5.65 3.60
CA VAL A 189 -10.79 -6.77 3.43
C VAL A 189 -9.89 -6.54 2.23
N THR A 190 -8.59 -6.67 2.44
CA THR A 190 -7.63 -6.79 1.34
C THR A 190 -6.96 -8.16 1.37
N ALA A 191 -6.70 -8.73 0.19
CA ALA A 191 -6.22 -10.10 0.08
C ALA A 191 -4.94 -10.21 -0.75
N HIS A 192 -3.90 -10.84 -0.14
CA HIS A 192 -2.74 -11.31 -0.90
C HIS A 192 -3.18 -12.41 -1.86
N THR A 193 -2.86 -12.27 -3.13
CA THR A 193 -3.11 -13.33 -4.12
C THR A 193 -2.13 -13.30 -5.29
N PHE A 194 -1.55 -14.47 -5.57
CA PHE A 194 -0.74 -14.73 -6.75
C PHE A 194 -1.42 -15.69 -7.72
N ALA A 195 -2.26 -16.61 -7.22
CA ALA A 195 -2.84 -17.68 -8.00
C ALA A 195 -4.07 -17.22 -8.78
N HIS A 196 -4.20 -17.67 -10.03
CA HIS A 196 -5.39 -17.46 -10.85
C HIS A 196 -6.64 -18.08 -10.19
N GLU A 197 -6.50 -19.26 -9.62
CA GLU A 197 -7.57 -20.06 -9.00
C GLU A 197 -8.19 -19.40 -7.76
N THR A 198 -7.55 -18.36 -7.24
CA THR A 198 -7.98 -17.65 -6.03
C THR A 198 -8.85 -16.42 -6.37
N ILE A 199 -8.77 -15.90 -7.60
CA ILE A 199 -9.36 -14.62 -7.95
C ILE A 199 -10.90 -14.66 -7.94
N ASP A 200 -11.52 -15.64 -8.60
CA ASP A 200 -12.99 -15.76 -8.60
C ASP A 200 -13.57 -15.85 -7.18
N PRO A 201 -13.06 -16.73 -6.27
CA PRO A 201 -13.52 -16.76 -4.89
C PRO A 201 -13.38 -15.42 -4.14
N LEU A 202 -12.31 -14.65 -4.40
CA LEU A 202 -12.12 -13.33 -3.79
C LEU A 202 -13.13 -12.30 -4.31
N LEU A 203 -13.32 -12.26 -5.63
CA LEU A 203 -14.30 -11.38 -6.25
C LEU A 203 -15.72 -11.72 -5.78
N ASP A 204 -16.08 -13.01 -5.74
CA ASP A 204 -17.40 -13.47 -5.30
C ASP A 204 -17.66 -13.18 -3.82
N ALA A 205 -16.63 -13.32 -2.97
CA ALA A 205 -16.70 -12.94 -1.56
C ALA A 205 -16.85 -11.43 -1.34
N GLY A 206 -16.53 -10.60 -2.33
CA GLY A 206 -16.67 -9.15 -2.25
C GLY A 206 -15.55 -8.45 -1.48
N VAL A 207 -14.29 -8.86 -1.69
CA VAL A 207 -13.13 -8.18 -1.13
C VAL A 207 -13.03 -6.72 -1.59
N ASP A 208 -12.47 -5.86 -0.75
CA ASP A 208 -12.35 -4.42 -0.99
C ASP A 208 -11.02 -4.01 -1.63
N GLY A 209 -10.10 -4.96 -1.78
CA GLY A 209 -8.81 -4.73 -2.42
C GLY A 209 -8.08 -6.03 -2.72
N ILE A 210 -7.29 -6.01 -3.79
CA ILE A 210 -6.45 -7.13 -4.22
C ILE A 210 -4.99 -6.69 -4.19
N GLU A 211 -4.19 -7.41 -3.43
CA GLU A 211 -2.75 -7.20 -3.38
C GLU A 211 -2.06 -8.10 -4.41
N HIS A 212 -1.09 -7.52 -5.16
CA HIS A 212 -0.35 -8.13 -6.26
C HIS A 212 -1.20 -8.46 -7.49
N GLY A 213 -2.23 -9.28 -7.37
CA GLY A 213 -3.17 -9.61 -8.44
C GLY A 213 -2.54 -10.33 -9.64
N THR A 214 -1.36 -10.99 -9.47
CA THR A 214 -0.58 -11.57 -10.56
C THR A 214 -1.27 -12.72 -11.29
N GLY A 215 -2.30 -13.33 -10.67
CA GLY A 215 -3.14 -14.38 -11.24
C GLY A 215 -4.29 -13.89 -12.12
N MET A 216 -4.60 -12.61 -12.12
CA MET A 216 -5.74 -12.07 -12.87
C MET A 216 -5.55 -12.22 -14.38
N ASP A 217 -6.57 -12.67 -15.06
CA ASP A 217 -6.70 -12.63 -16.51
C ASP A 217 -7.61 -11.48 -16.98
N ALA A 218 -7.92 -11.42 -18.27
CA ALA A 218 -8.71 -10.34 -18.84
C ALA A 218 -10.13 -10.22 -18.26
N ASP A 219 -10.77 -11.35 -17.96
CA ASP A 219 -12.12 -11.39 -17.41
C ASP A 219 -12.13 -10.90 -15.94
N HIS A 220 -11.16 -11.34 -15.13
CA HIS A 220 -10.95 -10.83 -13.77
C HIS A 220 -10.65 -9.33 -13.74
N ILE A 221 -9.80 -8.84 -14.67
CA ILE A 221 -9.46 -7.43 -14.80
C ILE A 221 -10.71 -6.61 -15.13
N ALA A 222 -11.51 -7.06 -16.11
CA ALA A 222 -12.76 -6.41 -16.47
C ALA A 222 -13.77 -6.37 -15.31
N GLU A 223 -13.86 -7.45 -14.54
CA GLU A 223 -14.76 -7.53 -13.39
C GLU A 223 -14.30 -6.63 -12.23
N ALA A 224 -12.99 -6.60 -11.92
CA ALA A 224 -12.43 -5.69 -10.93
C ALA A 224 -12.67 -4.21 -11.32
N ALA A 225 -12.45 -3.86 -12.59
CA ALA A 225 -12.74 -2.53 -13.11
C ALA A 225 -14.23 -2.17 -12.98
N ARG A 226 -15.12 -3.09 -13.37
CA ARG A 226 -16.58 -2.88 -13.30
C ARG A 226 -17.06 -2.67 -11.86
N ARG A 227 -16.51 -3.39 -10.90
CA ARG A 227 -16.84 -3.27 -9.47
C ARG A 227 -16.09 -2.14 -8.77
N GLY A 228 -15.06 -1.57 -9.40
CA GLY A 228 -14.20 -0.58 -8.75
C GLY A 228 -13.31 -1.16 -7.65
N ILE A 229 -12.97 -2.46 -7.71
CA ILE A 229 -12.08 -3.12 -6.75
C ILE A 229 -10.65 -2.73 -7.10
N PRO A 230 -9.91 -2.06 -6.20
CA PRO A 230 -8.55 -1.65 -6.47
C PRO A 230 -7.57 -2.81 -6.45
N VAL A 231 -6.48 -2.64 -7.21
CA VAL A 231 -5.32 -3.53 -7.20
C VAL A 231 -4.07 -2.74 -6.79
N THR A 232 -3.28 -3.33 -5.88
CA THR A 232 -1.95 -2.81 -5.50
C THR A 232 -0.91 -3.73 -6.12
N PRO A 233 -0.24 -3.35 -7.23
CA PRO A 233 0.55 -4.28 -8.04
C PRO A 233 1.87 -4.74 -7.40
N THR A 234 2.48 -3.93 -6.53
CA THR A 234 3.74 -4.23 -5.82
C THR A 234 4.81 -4.83 -6.73
N LEU A 235 5.18 -4.08 -7.78
CA LEU A 235 6.11 -4.57 -8.81
C LEU A 235 7.50 -4.88 -8.26
N LEU A 236 7.92 -4.22 -7.17
CA LEU A 236 9.16 -4.57 -6.46
C LEU A 236 9.09 -6.02 -5.96
N GLN A 237 7.99 -6.40 -5.30
CA GLN A 237 7.78 -7.77 -4.82
C GLN A 237 7.68 -8.77 -5.98
N VAL A 238 6.92 -8.46 -7.02
CA VAL A 238 6.81 -9.32 -8.21
C VAL A 238 8.15 -9.46 -8.94
N GLY A 239 9.04 -8.48 -8.80
CA GLY A 239 10.42 -8.55 -9.26
C GLY A 239 11.21 -9.72 -8.67
N TYR A 240 10.95 -10.10 -7.42
CA TYR A 240 11.59 -11.27 -6.76
C TYR A 240 11.09 -12.62 -7.28
N PHE A 241 10.03 -12.69 -8.08
CA PHE A 241 9.51 -13.95 -8.59
C PHE A 241 10.52 -14.74 -9.43
N ALA A 242 11.44 -14.08 -10.13
CA ALA A 242 12.55 -14.74 -10.81
C ALA A 242 13.47 -15.47 -9.82
N SER A 243 13.75 -14.86 -8.66
CA SER A 243 14.52 -15.48 -7.58
C SER A 243 13.76 -16.67 -6.96
N PHE A 244 12.46 -16.52 -6.71
CA PHE A 244 11.62 -17.59 -6.19
C PHE A 244 11.56 -18.78 -7.14
N ALA A 245 11.45 -18.53 -8.45
CA ALA A 245 11.54 -19.58 -9.47
C ALA A 245 12.88 -20.29 -9.45
N THR A 246 13.97 -19.56 -9.33
CA THR A 246 15.34 -20.12 -9.23
C THR A 246 15.50 -20.99 -7.98
N GLN A 247 15.04 -20.50 -6.82
CA GLN A 247 15.13 -21.23 -5.55
C GLN A 247 14.26 -22.50 -5.54
N ALA A 248 13.08 -22.45 -6.17
CA ALA A 248 12.21 -23.61 -6.33
C ALA A 248 12.85 -24.67 -7.22
N GLY A 249 13.46 -24.26 -8.32
CA GLY A 249 14.28 -25.06 -9.23
C GLY A 249 13.64 -26.40 -9.60
N ALA A 250 14.44 -27.45 -9.60
CA ALA A 250 14.01 -28.81 -9.93
C ALA A 250 13.11 -29.45 -8.85
N ARG A 251 13.09 -28.88 -7.62
CA ARG A 251 12.27 -29.44 -6.54
C ARG A 251 10.78 -29.17 -6.74
N TYR A 252 10.44 -27.98 -7.27
CA TYR A 252 9.06 -27.54 -7.51
C TYR A 252 8.93 -26.94 -8.91
N PRO A 253 9.13 -27.72 -9.99
CA PRO A 253 9.25 -27.20 -11.35
C PRO A 253 7.98 -26.52 -11.86
N ARG A 254 6.80 -26.99 -11.42
CA ARG A 254 5.51 -26.40 -11.78
C ARG A 254 5.37 -24.98 -11.21
N TYR A 255 5.63 -24.84 -9.91
CA TYR A 255 5.67 -23.55 -9.24
C TYR A 255 6.72 -22.60 -9.87
N ALA A 256 7.95 -23.11 -10.09
CA ALA A 256 9.02 -22.33 -10.71
C ALA A 256 8.61 -21.78 -12.09
N ALA A 257 7.99 -22.62 -12.93
CA ALA A 257 7.47 -22.21 -14.22
C ALA A 257 6.35 -21.15 -14.10
N ARG A 258 5.47 -21.28 -13.13
CA ARG A 258 4.40 -20.30 -12.85
C ARG A 258 4.99 -18.95 -12.44
N MET A 259 5.90 -18.91 -11.46
CA MET A 259 6.55 -17.68 -10.99
C MET A 259 7.33 -16.99 -12.13
N SER A 260 8.05 -17.76 -12.97
CA SER A 260 8.76 -17.22 -14.13
C SER A 260 7.80 -16.55 -15.12
N ARG A 261 6.64 -17.16 -15.41
CA ARG A 261 5.64 -16.56 -16.32
C ARG A 261 5.04 -15.29 -15.74
N MET A 262 4.70 -15.26 -14.44
CA MET A 262 4.18 -14.06 -13.76
C MET A 262 5.21 -12.93 -13.78
N HIS A 263 6.47 -13.24 -13.47
CA HIS A 263 7.56 -12.27 -13.57
C HIS A 263 7.70 -11.70 -14.99
N ALA A 264 7.68 -12.56 -16.01
CA ALA A 264 7.87 -12.12 -17.42
C ALA A 264 6.77 -11.15 -17.88
N ARG A 265 5.50 -11.38 -17.46
CA ARG A 265 4.36 -10.55 -17.87
C ARG A 265 4.03 -9.39 -16.94
N ARG A 266 4.77 -9.18 -15.85
CA ARG A 266 4.40 -8.24 -14.77
C ARG A 266 4.06 -6.83 -15.23
N TYR A 267 4.82 -6.29 -16.16
CA TYR A 267 4.59 -4.95 -16.72
C TYR A 267 3.36 -4.90 -17.62
N GLU A 268 3.20 -5.90 -18.50
CA GLU A 268 2.03 -6.03 -19.34
C GLU A 268 0.74 -6.11 -18.51
N GLN A 269 0.78 -6.84 -17.40
CA GLN A 269 -0.37 -7.00 -16.51
C GLN A 269 -0.74 -5.68 -15.81
N VAL A 270 0.22 -4.94 -15.28
CA VAL A 270 -0.05 -3.64 -14.65
C VAL A 270 -0.58 -2.64 -15.68
N ARG A 271 -0.04 -2.67 -16.90
CA ARG A 271 -0.57 -1.88 -17.99
C ARG A 271 -2.02 -2.26 -18.31
N ALA A 272 -2.34 -3.57 -18.35
CA ALA A 272 -3.70 -4.04 -18.59
C ALA A 272 -4.68 -3.60 -17.50
N PHE A 273 -4.28 -3.58 -16.21
CA PHE A 273 -5.10 -3.01 -15.14
C PHE A 273 -5.44 -1.55 -15.41
N HIS A 274 -4.43 -0.74 -15.74
CA HIS A 274 -4.62 0.68 -16.02
C HIS A 274 -5.54 0.90 -17.24
N ASP A 275 -5.27 0.22 -18.35
CA ASP A 275 -6.01 0.39 -19.60
C ASP A 275 -7.48 -0.06 -19.47
N ALA A 276 -7.77 -1.02 -18.61
CA ALA A 276 -9.14 -1.46 -18.30
C ALA A 276 -9.85 -0.54 -17.28
N GLY A 277 -9.16 0.44 -16.69
CA GLY A 277 -9.74 1.33 -15.69
C GLY A 277 -9.86 0.73 -14.28
N VAL A 278 -9.10 -0.31 -13.96
CA VAL A 278 -8.98 -0.81 -12.58
C VAL A 278 -8.37 0.29 -11.71
N PRO A 279 -8.96 0.66 -10.57
CA PRO A 279 -8.34 1.60 -9.66
C PRO A 279 -6.98 1.04 -9.17
N LEU A 280 -5.88 1.71 -9.53
CA LEU A 280 -4.56 1.35 -9.02
C LEU A 280 -4.30 2.09 -7.70
N LEU A 281 -3.76 1.36 -6.74
CA LEU A 281 -3.21 1.91 -5.52
C LEU A 281 -1.72 1.56 -5.46
N MET A 282 -0.92 2.41 -4.82
CA MET A 282 0.53 2.23 -4.77
C MET A 282 0.96 1.73 -3.41
N GLY A 283 1.72 0.66 -3.40
CA GLY A 283 2.26 0.03 -2.19
C GLY A 283 3.59 -0.64 -2.48
N SER A 284 4.55 -0.45 -1.59
CA SER A 284 5.92 -0.92 -1.76
C SER A 284 6.11 -2.40 -1.43
N ASP A 285 5.22 -2.96 -0.59
CA ASP A 285 5.39 -4.24 0.09
C ASP A 285 6.69 -4.26 0.95
N ALA A 286 7.04 -3.08 1.50
CA ALA A 286 8.18 -2.94 2.38
C ALA A 286 7.97 -3.67 3.70
N GLY A 287 9.05 -4.20 4.23
CA GLY A 287 9.14 -5.19 5.30
C GLY A 287 9.72 -6.50 4.73
N GLY A 288 10.23 -7.36 5.55
CA GLY A 288 10.86 -8.58 5.07
C GLY A 288 12.08 -8.31 4.18
N THR A 289 11.92 -8.46 2.86
CA THR A 289 13.03 -8.32 1.89
C THR A 289 13.11 -6.96 1.21
N ILE A 290 12.04 -6.20 1.21
CA ILE A 290 11.99 -4.87 0.61
C ILE A 290 12.19 -3.84 1.73
N ALA A 291 13.13 -2.92 1.54
CA ALA A 291 13.40 -1.89 2.53
C ALA A 291 12.27 -0.86 2.59
N HIS A 292 11.98 -0.33 3.78
CA HIS A 292 11.11 0.83 3.94
C HIS A 292 11.71 2.06 3.24
N GLY A 293 10.86 3.00 2.84
CA GLY A 293 11.26 4.14 2.01
C GLY A 293 11.33 3.81 0.51
N SER A 294 10.93 2.61 0.09
CA SER A 294 11.00 2.14 -1.30
C SER A 294 9.81 2.55 -2.17
N LEU A 295 8.81 3.25 -1.64
CA LEU A 295 7.65 3.66 -2.43
C LEU A 295 8.02 4.40 -3.74
N PRO A 296 8.96 5.37 -3.76
CA PRO A 296 9.38 6.00 -5.02
C PRO A 296 9.92 5.02 -6.07
N ALA A 297 10.59 3.96 -5.63
CA ALA A 297 11.09 2.92 -6.53
C ALA A 297 9.94 2.06 -7.11
N GLU A 298 8.92 1.74 -6.31
CA GLU A 298 7.70 1.08 -6.81
C GLU A 298 7.02 1.94 -7.88
N LEU A 299 6.87 3.25 -7.63
CA LEU A 299 6.25 4.18 -8.57
C LEU A 299 7.01 4.21 -9.92
N ALA A 300 8.34 4.18 -9.87
CA ALA A 300 9.17 4.11 -11.07
C ALA A 300 8.95 2.79 -11.85
N GLU A 301 8.77 1.66 -11.16
CA GLU A 301 8.45 0.38 -11.81
C GLU A 301 7.06 0.41 -12.49
N VAL A 302 6.07 1.05 -11.86
CA VAL A 302 4.71 1.19 -12.44
C VAL A 302 4.74 2.10 -13.68
N VAL A 303 5.53 3.19 -13.67
CA VAL A 303 5.75 4.01 -14.87
C VAL A 303 6.48 3.21 -15.95
N ARG A 304 7.47 2.39 -15.59
CA ARG A 304 8.15 1.47 -16.53
C ARG A 304 7.18 0.48 -17.17
N ALA A 305 6.12 0.08 -16.47
CA ALA A 305 5.04 -0.74 -17.04
C ALA A 305 4.20 0.00 -18.09
N GLY A 306 4.39 1.31 -18.25
CA GLY A 306 3.70 2.15 -19.23
C GLY A 306 2.49 2.90 -18.67
N VAL A 307 2.28 2.91 -17.36
CA VAL A 307 1.27 3.77 -16.73
C VAL A 307 1.79 5.21 -16.72
N PRO A 308 0.99 6.21 -17.14
CA PRO A 308 1.43 7.61 -17.15
C PRO A 308 1.87 8.09 -15.75
N ALA A 309 2.97 8.82 -15.67
CA ALA A 309 3.52 9.32 -14.41
C ALA A 309 2.49 10.08 -13.58
N ARG A 310 1.65 10.91 -14.22
CA ARG A 310 0.56 11.65 -13.55
C ARG A 310 -0.45 10.75 -12.84
N ASP A 311 -0.79 9.61 -13.44
CA ASP A 311 -1.75 8.66 -12.85
C ASP A 311 -1.10 7.89 -11.70
N VAL A 312 0.19 7.56 -11.81
CA VAL A 312 0.97 6.92 -10.76
C VAL A 312 1.10 7.83 -9.53
N VAL A 313 1.46 9.11 -9.74
CA VAL A 313 1.56 10.10 -8.65
C VAL A 313 0.20 10.32 -8.00
N ALA A 314 -0.86 10.45 -8.79
CA ALA A 314 -2.23 10.58 -8.28
C ALA A 314 -2.64 9.38 -7.42
N ALA A 315 -2.33 8.16 -7.87
CA ALA A 315 -2.62 6.92 -7.15
C ALA A 315 -1.79 6.77 -5.86
N ALA A 316 -0.59 7.37 -5.80
CA ALA A 316 0.27 7.37 -4.62
C ALA A 316 0.02 8.56 -3.68
N SER A 317 -0.91 9.47 -3.99
CA SER A 317 -1.14 10.67 -3.20
C SER A 317 -2.64 10.93 -3.01
N TRP A 318 -3.25 11.86 -3.69
CA TRP A 318 -4.62 12.31 -3.42
C TRP A 318 -5.69 11.24 -3.68
N ARG A 319 -5.54 10.37 -4.68
CA ARG A 319 -6.51 9.28 -4.94
C ARG A 319 -6.46 8.21 -3.83
N ALA A 320 -5.26 7.84 -3.36
CA ALA A 320 -5.12 6.90 -2.24
C ALA A 320 -5.65 7.49 -0.93
N ARG A 321 -5.40 8.80 -0.67
CA ARG A 321 -5.97 9.47 0.50
C ARG A 321 -7.50 9.46 0.45
N ALA A 322 -8.10 9.78 -0.68
CA ALA A 322 -9.55 9.73 -0.86
C ALA A 322 -10.10 8.30 -0.64
N PHE A 323 -9.43 7.28 -1.17
CA PHE A 323 -9.80 5.87 -0.98
C PHE A 323 -9.74 5.46 0.50
N LEU A 324 -8.75 5.92 1.24
CA LEU A 324 -8.58 5.64 2.67
C LEU A 324 -9.42 6.57 3.58
N GLY A 325 -10.15 7.54 3.03
CA GLY A 325 -10.91 8.52 3.80
C GLY A 325 -10.05 9.53 4.54
N ALA A 326 -8.79 9.70 4.12
CA ALA A 326 -7.85 10.66 4.70
C ALA A 326 -7.89 11.99 3.94
N PRO A 327 -7.70 13.14 4.61
CA PRO A 327 -7.71 14.42 3.95
C PRO A 327 -6.51 14.60 3.01
N GLY A 328 -6.75 15.25 1.86
CA GLY A 328 -5.72 15.81 1.00
C GLY A 328 -5.42 17.26 1.36
N ILE A 329 -5.06 18.07 0.35
CA ILE A 329 -4.91 19.52 0.51
C ILE A 329 -6.29 20.15 0.55
N ALA A 330 -6.69 20.63 1.72
CA ALA A 330 -7.95 21.33 1.96
C ALA A 330 -7.80 22.32 3.10
N ASP A 331 -8.62 23.36 3.11
CA ASP A 331 -8.60 24.37 4.16
C ASP A 331 -8.90 23.74 5.53
N GLY A 332 -8.07 24.01 6.53
CA GLY A 332 -8.17 23.42 7.87
C GLY A 332 -7.72 21.95 8.00
N ALA A 333 -7.33 21.28 6.91
CA ALA A 333 -6.77 19.93 6.98
C ALA A 333 -5.40 19.91 7.69
N SER A 334 -4.99 18.76 8.21
CA SER A 334 -3.61 18.57 8.70
C SER A 334 -2.62 18.89 7.57
N ALA A 335 -1.59 19.65 7.91
CA ALA A 335 -0.55 20.00 6.93
C ALA A 335 0.44 18.85 6.77
N ASP A 336 0.03 17.84 6.04
CA ASP A 336 0.81 16.67 5.67
C ASP A 336 1.09 16.73 4.16
N VAL A 337 2.18 17.43 3.79
CA VAL A 337 2.53 17.67 2.39
C VAL A 337 4.01 17.38 2.14
N VAL A 338 4.32 17.04 0.90
CA VAL A 338 5.66 16.85 0.40
C VAL A 338 5.93 17.81 -0.73
N MET A 339 7.17 18.32 -0.82
CA MET A 339 7.58 19.27 -1.85
C MET A 339 8.72 18.72 -2.70
N TYR A 340 8.74 19.16 -3.96
CA TYR A 340 9.75 18.79 -4.94
C TYR A 340 10.19 20.02 -5.75
N ASP A 341 11.43 19.97 -6.27
CA ASP A 341 11.98 21.07 -7.10
C ASP A 341 11.44 21.05 -8.53
N ALA A 342 10.89 19.92 -8.98
CA ALA A 342 10.28 19.75 -10.30
C ALA A 342 8.96 18.97 -10.19
N ASP A 343 8.16 18.98 -11.27
CA ASP A 343 6.88 18.27 -11.31
C ASP A 343 7.08 16.74 -11.36
N PRO A 344 6.75 15.99 -10.30
CA PRO A 344 6.87 14.53 -10.31
C PRO A 344 5.88 13.83 -11.25
N ARG A 345 4.86 14.54 -11.75
CA ARG A 345 3.91 14.02 -12.74
C ARG A 345 4.49 14.00 -14.16
N ASP A 346 5.57 14.74 -14.39
CA ASP A 346 6.36 14.71 -15.62
C ASP A 346 7.48 13.66 -15.54
N ASP A 347 8.15 13.58 -14.36
CA ASP A 347 9.20 12.60 -14.10
C ASP A 347 9.15 12.10 -12.65
N VAL A 348 8.75 10.85 -12.45
CA VAL A 348 8.66 10.21 -11.13
C VAL A 348 10.03 10.04 -10.43
N ALA A 349 11.15 10.16 -11.14
CA ALA A 349 12.48 10.10 -10.52
C ALA A 349 12.68 11.22 -9.47
N VAL A 350 11.96 12.34 -9.63
CA VAL A 350 11.94 13.47 -8.69
C VAL A 350 11.47 13.03 -7.31
N LEU A 351 10.59 12.04 -7.21
CA LEU A 351 10.04 11.55 -5.93
C LEU A 351 11.10 10.96 -5.00
N THR A 352 12.26 10.58 -5.50
CA THR A 352 13.36 10.02 -4.69
C THR A 352 14.04 11.06 -3.81
N GLN A 353 13.82 12.35 -4.04
CA GLN A 353 14.49 13.46 -3.35
C GLN A 353 13.50 14.60 -3.04
N PRO A 354 12.66 14.45 -2.01
CA PRO A 354 11.82 15.56 -1.55
C PRO A 354 12.69 16.77 -1.17
N SER A 355 12.34 17.96 -1.65
CA SER A 355 13.00 19.20 -1.24
C SER A 355 12.53 19.68 0.14
N ALA A 356 11.33 19.26 0.56
CA ALA A 356 10.83 19.42 1.91
C ALA A 356 9.73 18.41 2.22
N VAL A 357 9.69 17.97 3.47
CA VAL A 357 8.62 17.15 4.05
C VAL A 357 8.00 17.94 5.19
N VAL A 358 6.70 18.14 5.16
CA VAL A 358 5.93 18.81 6.22
C VAL A 358 4.94 17.81 6.78
N LEU A 359 5.14 17.42 8.04
CA LEU A 359 4.27 16.49 8.75
C LEU A 359 3.56 17.24 9.90
N ARG A 360 2.23 17.23 9.88
CA ARG A 360 1.40 17.95 10.87
C ARG A 360 1.86 19.41 11.08
N GLY A 361 2.25 20.05 9.97
CA GLY A 361 2.70 21.43 9.94
C GLY A 361 4.13 21.67 10.39
N ARG A 362 4.89 20.65 10.70
CA ARG A 362 6.31 20.74 11.07
C ARG A 362 7.18 20.28 9.92
N LEU A 363 8.19 21.08 9.61
CA LEU A 363 9.23 20.69 8.68
C LEU A 363 10.08 19.59 9.34
N VAL A 364 10.22 18.46 8.64
CA VAL A 364 11.01 17.30 9.06
C VAL A 364 12.45 17.44 8.59
#